data_6c1d02ac3255fde39cb4e179eb36dd28
#
_entry.id   6c1d02ac3255fde39cb4e179eb36dd28
#
_cell.length_a   1.000
_cell.length_b   1.000
_cell.length_c   1.000
_cell.angle_alpha   90.00
_cell.angle_beta   90.00
_cell.angle_gamma   90.00
#
_symmetry.space_group_name_H-M   'P 1'
#
loop_
_entity.id
_entity.type
_entity.pdbx_description
1 polymer ?
#
loop_
_entity_poly.entity_id
_entity_poly.type
_entity_poly.pdbx_seq_one_letter_code
_entity_poly.pdbx_strand_id
1 'polypeptide(L)'
;PIKSSAASDVYKRQLLEGTDGVKKMSKSYGNYIGLTDEAADMFGKVMSIPDELMVKYYRLASTEAVDEIDRIEAGLAADELHPNKVKRALARNIVAAYYDDVAAEAAEADFDLKFKEHGFPADAPVFAPDLTPDENGLVYVAKILVDAGVAGTASEARRLIDGGGVKVNGEALTPKAYNVAPEVLAGAEVQVGKKKFVRFE
;
A
#
# COMPACT_ATOMS: atom_id res chain seq x y z
N PRO A 1 10.14 53.39 33.58
CA PRO A 1 9.21 52.57 32.83
C PRO A 1 9.79 51.19 32.67
N ILE A 2 9.11 50.22 33.27
CA ILE A 2 9.44 48.82 33.14
C ILE A 2 9.06 48.46 31.71
N LYS A 3 10.04 48.21 30.86
CA LYS A 3 9.80 47.59 29.56
C LYS A 3 9.49 46.13 29.81
N SER A 4 8.19 45.84 29.86
CA SER A 4 7.70 44.48 29.71
C SER A 4 8.08 44.01 28.30
N SER A 5 9.18 43.29 28.15
CA SER A 5 9.42 42.47 26.98
C SER A 5 8.59 41.20 27.15
N ALA A 6 7.29 41.32 26.96
CA ALA A 6 6.49 40.17 26.58
C ALA A 6 6.99 39.83 25.17
N ALA A 7 8.02 39.00 25.09
CA ALA A 7 8.30 38.24 23.89
C ALA A 7 7.02 37.44 23.63
N SER A 8 6.22 37.96 22.71
CA SER A 8 5.09 37.24 22.17
C SER A 8 5.72 36.08 21.41
N ASP A 9 5.83 34.93 22.05
CA ASP A 9 6.10 33.70 21.35
C ASP A 9 4.94 33.50 20.37
N VAL A 10 5.14 33.97 19.17
CA VAL A 10 4.27 33.68 18.05
C VAL A 10 4.49 32.20 17.74
N TYR A 11 3.73 31.33 18.38
CA TYR A 11 3.62 29.94 18.00
C TYR A 11 3.14 29.92 16.55
N LYS A 12 4.08 29.72 15.64
CA LYS A 12 3.75 29.38 14.26
C LYS A 12 3.15 28.00 14.29
N ARG A 13 1.83 27.92 14.42
CA ARG A 13 1.10 26.66 14.24
C ARG A 13 1.35 26.21 12.81
N GLN A 14 2.12 25.15 12.64
CA GLN A 14 2.29 24.55 11.33
C GLN A 14 0.94 23.97 10.90
N LEU A 15 0.57 24.24 9.65
CA LEU A 15 -0.59 23.63 9.04
C LEU A 15 -0.24 22.17 8.72
N LEU A 16 -1.11 21.24 9.13
CA LEU A 16 -1.01 19.85 8.74
C LEU A 16 -1.79 19.65 7.44
N GLU A 17 -1.15 19.13 6.43
CA GLU A 17 -1.79 18.72 5.19
C GLU A 17 -2.67 17.51 5.45
N GLY A 18 -3.76 17.41 4.68
CA GLY A 18 -4.64 16.25 4.72
C GLY A 18 -4.09 15.04 3.98
N THR A 19 -4.92 14.01 3.86
CA THR A 19 -4.57 12.75 3.20
C THR A 19 -4.21 12.91 1.71
N ASP A 20 -4.61 14.05 1.09
CA ASP A 20 -4.25 14.41 -0.28
C ASP A 20 -2.81 14.93 -0.44
N GLY A 21 -2.13 15.19 0.67
CA GLY A 21 -0.74 15.65 0.70
C GLY A 21 -0.48 17.07 0.22
N VAL A 22 -1.51 17.83 -0.14
CA VAL A 22 -1.37 19.14 -0.78
C VAL A 22 -2.09 20.23 -0.02
N LYS A 23 -3.37 20.02 0.31
CA LYS A 23 -4.20 21.01 0.98
C LYS A 23 -4.15 20.82 2.48
N LYS A 24 -4.35 21.90 3.23
CA LYS A 24 -4.54 21.79 4.68
C LYS A 24 -5.66 20.79 4.99
N MET A 25 -5.48 20.03 6.04
CA MET A 25 -6.52 19.12 6.54
C MET A 25 -7.81 19.88 6.84
N SER A 26 -8.92 19.46 6.26
CA SER A 26 -10.23 20.09 6.46
C SER A 26 -11.37 19.15 6.13
N LYS A 27 -12.45 19.23 6.92
CA LYS A 27 -13.70 18.54 6.62
C LYS A 27 -14.28 18.94 5.26
N SER A 28 -14.18 20.22 4.90
CA SER A 28 -14.70 20.74 3.63
C SER A 28 -13.99 20.20 2.39
N TYR A 29 -12.75 19.74 2.54
CA TYR A 29 -11.98 19.12 1.46
C TYR A 29 -12.08 17.59 1.44
N GLY A 30 -12.68 16.99 2.48
CA GLY A 30 -12.76 15.53 2.59
C GLY A 30 -11.41 14.83 2.82
N ASN A 31 -10.35 15.59 3.09
CA ASN A 31 -8.97 15.12 3.25
C ASN A 31 -8.54 15.00 4.72
N TYR A 32 -9.48 14.92 5.63
CA TYR A 32 -9.22 14.90 7.07
C TYR A 32 -9.20 13.50 7.66
N ILE A 33 -8.49 13.36 8.76
CA ILE A 33 -8.55 12.22 9.67
C ILE A 33 -9.35 12.71 10.88
N GLY A 34 -10.55 12.14 11.08
CA GLY A 34 -11.43 12.54 12.16
C GLY A 34 -11.07 11.86 13.47
N LEU A 35 -11.10 12.61 14.58
CA LEU A 35 -10.89 12.05 15.92
C LEU A 35 -12.00 11.07 16.35
N THR A 36 -13.15 11.13 15.68
CA THR A 36 -14.31 10.27 15.88
C THR A 36 -14.47 9.23 14.76
N ASP A 37 -13.52 9.12 13.86
CA ASP A 37 -13.54 8.07 12.85
C ASP A 37 -13.33 6.72 13.53
N GLU A 38 -13.94 5.66 13.03
CA GLU A 38 -13.65 4.30 13.51
C GLU A 38 -12.16 3.97 13.40
N ALA A 39 -11.64 3.16 14.33
CA ALA A 39 -10.21 2.82 14.40
C ALA A 39 -9.64 2.31 13.06
N ALA A 40 -10.40 1.46 12.37
CA ALA A 40 -10.02 0.92 11.05
C ALA A 40 -9.97 2.00 9.95
N ASP A 41 -10.92 2.95 9.97
CA ASP A 41 -10.93 4.07 9.03
C ASP A 41 -9.79 5.05 9.31
N MET A 42 -9.55 5.35 10.59
CA MET A 42 -8.43 6.21 11.02
C MET A 42 -7.10 5.60 10.57
N PHE A 43 -6.89 4.31 10.80
CA PHE A 43 -5.70 3.58 10.36
C PHE A 43 -5.54 3.67 8.82
N GLY A 44 -6.59 3.36 8.07
CA GLY A 44 -6.58 3.41 6.60
C GLY A 44 -6.26 4.80 6.05
N LYS A 45 -6.81 5.86 6.68
CA LYS A 45 -6.53 7.26 6.31
C LYS A 45 -5.08 7.65 6.58
N VAL A 46 -4.49 7.22 7.71
CA VAL A 46 -3.07 7.44 7.98
C VAL A 46 -2.21 6.70 6.97
N MET A 47 -2.57 5.45 6.62
CA MET A 47 -1.85 4.70 5.60
C MET A 47 -1.93 5.34 4.20
N SER A 48 -2.93 6.17 3.92
CA SER A 48 -3.11 6.84 2.62
C SER A 48 -2.29 8.13 2.45
N ILE A 49 -1.70 8.69 3.52
CA ILE A 49 -0.88 9.90 3.39
C ILE A 49 0.36 9.65 2.51
N PRO A 50 0.86 10.66 1.77
CA PRO A 50 2.14 10.55 1.07
C PRO A 50 3.30 10.28 2.03
N ASP A 51 4.31 9.54 1.58
CA ASP A 51 5.47 9.19 2.40
C ASP A 51 6.25 10.41 2.91
N GLU A 52 6.29 11.46 2.11
CA GLU A 52 6.94 12.74 2.43
C GLU A 52 6.32 13.45 3.65
N LEU A 53 5.06 13.14 3.96
CA LEU A 53 4.39 13.72 5.13
C LEU A 53 4.54 12.90 6.41
N MET A 54 5.09 11.69 6.36
CA MET A 54 5.17 10.80 7.53
C MET A 54 5.85 11.47 8.72
N VAL A 55 7.02 12.06 8.52
CA VAL A 55 7.78 12.72 9.61
C VAL A 55 6.99 13.90 10.20
N LYS A 56 6.30 14.65 9.34
CA LYS A 56 5.45 15.76 9.80
C LYS A 56 4.28 15.27 10.65
N TYR A 57 3.65 14.16 10.25
CA TYR A 57 2.59 13.54 11.04
C TYR A 57 3.12 12.98 12.37
N TYR A 58 4.30 12.37 12.38
CA TYR A 58 4.96 11.97 13.62
C TYR A 58 5.14 13.16 14.57
N ARG A 59 5.65 14.29 14.07
CA ARG A 59 5.91 15.49 14.91
C ARG A 59 4.65 16.18 15.42
N LEU A 60 3.53 16.10 14.69
CA LEU A 60 2.34 16.90 14.98
C LEU A 60 1.14 16.10 15.49
N ALA A 61 1.09 14.80 15.24
CA ALA A 61 -0.09 13.98 15.49
C ALA A 61 0.21 12.68 16.26
N SER A 62 1.49 12.30 16.47
CA SER A 62 1.83 11.12 17.24
C SER A 62 2.18 11.44 18.69
N THR A 63 2.23 10.41 19.51
CA THR A 63 2.69 10.46 20.92
C THR A 63 4.17 10.08 21.08
N GLU A 64 4.88 9.88 19.97
CA GLU A 64 6.28 9.49 19.98
C GLU A 64 7.18 10.58 20.54
N ALA A 65 8.26 10.17 21.21
CA ALA A 65 9.28 11.07 21.71
C ALA A 65 10.06 11.71 20.54
N VAL A 66 10.46 12.99 20.71
CA VAL A 66 11.18 13.74 19.68
C VAL A 66 12.45 13.02 19.22
N ASP A 67 13.21 12.44 20.16
CA ASP A 67 14.44 11.70 19.85
C ASP A 67 14.18 10.48 18.96
N GLU A 68 13.03 9.81 19.13
CA GLU A 68 12.65 8.68 18.31
C GLU A 68 12.20 9.14 16.90
N ILE A 69 11.49 10.25 16.83
CA ILE A 69 11.10 10.86 15.54
C ILE A 69 12.34 11.25 14.75
N ASP A 70 13.36 11.82 15.39
CA ASP A 70 14.62 12.18 14.74
C ASP A 70 15.38 10.94 14.21
N ARG A 71 15.34 9.80 14.93
CA ARG A 71 15.88 8.52 14.46
C ARG A 71 15.12 7.97 13.26
N ILE A 72 13.80 8.06 13.31
CA ILE A 72 12.93 7.63 12.20
C ILE A 72 13.24 8.47 10.94
N GLU A 73 13.35 9.79 11.08
CA GLU A 73 13.69 10.69 9.98
C GLU A 73 15.06 10.35 9.38
N ALA A 74 16.07 10.16 10.22
CA ALA A 74 17.41 9.78 9.78
C ALA A 74 17.42 8.39 9.09
N GLY A 75 16.72 7.41 9.65
CA GLY A 75 16.65 6.05 9.08
C GLY A 75 15.90 6.01 7.75
N LEU A 76 14.87 6.82 7.57
CA LEU A 76 14.19 6.97 6.27
C LEU A 76 15.10 7.64 5.24
N ALA A 77 15.84 8.67 5.63
CA ALA A 77 16.77 9.38 4.74
C ALA A 77 17.96 8.52 4.30
N ALA A 78 18.36 7.55 5.14
CA ALA A 78 19.45 6.61 4.88
C ALA A 78 18.99 5.31 4.17
N ASP A 79 17.70 5.18 3.81
CA ASP A 79 17.09 3.94 3.32
C ASP A 79 17.26 2.71 4.26
N GLU A 80 17.52 2.95 5.53
CA GLU A 80 17.63 1.90 6.56
C GLU A 80 16.27 1.43 7.06
N LEU A 81 15.26 2.31 7.00
CA LEU A 81 13.88 2.03 7.40
C LEU A 81 12.95 1.96 6.19
N HIS A 82 12.17 0.89 6.13
CA HIS A 82 11.20 0.73 5.06
C HIS A 82 9.98 1.65 5.28
N PRO A 83 9.62 2.57 4.36
CA PRO A 83 8.55 3.55 4.53
C PRO A 83 7.20 2.95 4.96
N ASN A 84 6.82 1.81 4.39
CA ASN A 84 5.56 1.15 4.76
C ASN A 84 5.54 0.70 6.24
N LYS A 85 6.64 0.18 6.77
CA LYS A 85 6.73 -0.23 8.19
C LYS A 85 6.63 0.97 9.12
N VAL A 86 7.29 2.07 8.75
CA VAL A 86 7.25 3.33 9.51
C VAL A 86 5.84 3.92 9.49
N LYS A 87 5.17 3.91 8.33
CA LYS A 87 3.79 4.40 8.21
C LYS A 87 2.80 3.55 9.01
N ARG A 88 2.97 2.23 9.05
CA ARG A 88 2.15 1.35 9.89
C ARG A 88 2.34 1.64 11.38
N ALA A 89 3.59 1.85 11.82
CA ALA A 89 3.87 2.23 13.20
C ALA A 89 3.23 3.59 13.56
N LEU A 90 3.30 4.57 12.65
CA LEU A 90 2.61 5.85 12.81
C LEU A 90 1.08 5.66 12.92
N ALA A 91 0.48 4.85 12.06
CA ALA A 91 -0.95 4.61 12.08
C ALA A 91 -1.39 3.93 13.39
N ARG A 92 -0.65 2.94 13.87
CA ARG A 92 -0.90 2.32 15.19
C ARG A 92 -0.79 3.32 16.32
N ASN A 93 0.28 4.13 16.34
CA ASN A 93 0.50 5.13 17.38
C ASN A 93 -0.66 6.15 17.44
N ILE A 94 -1.10 6.65 16.28
CA ILE A 94 -2.22 7.59 16.21
C ILE A 94 -3.52 6.92 16.67
N VAL A 95 -3.85 5.71 16.21
CA VAL A 95 -5.06 5.00 16.64
C VAL A 95 -5.01 4.72 18.14
N ALA A 96 -3.88 4.24 18.68
CA ALA A 96 -3.72 3.96 20.10
C ALA A 96 -3.89 5.21 20.97
N ALA A 97 -3.49 6.38 20.48
CA ALA A 97 -3.64 7.65 21.20
C ALA A 97 -5.10 8.08 21.41
N TYR A 98 -6.02 7.67 20.52
CA TYR A 98 -7.44 8.04 20.59
C TYR A 98 -8.35 6.89 21.06
N TYR A 99 -7.87 5.66 20.96
CA TYR A 99 -8.58 4.45 21.39
C TYR A 99 -7.73 3.71 22.45
N ASP A 100 -7.10 2.62 22.04
CA ASP A 100 -6.13 1.85 22.82
C ASP A 100 -5.26 0.99 21.88
N ASP A 101 -4.29 0.30 22.45
CA ASP A 101 -3.38 -0.58 21.70
C ASP A 101 -4.12 -1.76 21.04
N VAL A 102 -5.15 -2.30 21.70
CA VAL A 102 -5.95 -3.42 21.18
C VAL A 102 -6.73 -3.00 19.94
N ALA A 103 -7.33 -1.81 19.96
CA ALA A 103 -8.02 -1.24 18.80
C ALA A 103 -7.04 -0.94 17.65
N ALA A 104 -5.82 -0.49 17.97
CA ALA A 104 -4.79 -0.23 16.96
C ALA A 104 -4.32 -1.53 16.26
N GLU A 105 -4.11 -2.60 17.02
CA GLU A 105 -3.77 -3.92 16.46
C GLU A 105 -4.91 -4.49 15.62
N ALA A 106 -6.16 -4.37 16.10
CA ALA A 106 -7.34 -4.81 15.35
C ALA A 106 -7.52 -4.02 14.05
N ALA A 107 -7.27 -2.70 14.07
CA ALA A 107 -7.35 -1.85 12.89
C ALA A 107 -6.26 -2.20 11.86
N GLU A 108 -5.05 -2.54 12.29
CA GLU A 108 -3.99 -3.02 11.40
C GLU A 108 -4.35 -4.37 10.79
N ALA A 109 -4.89 -5.31 11.58
CA ALA A 109 -5.33 -6.61 11.08
C ALA A 109 -6.47 -6.48 10.06
N ASP A 110 -7.45 -5.61 10.32
CA ASP A 110 -8.54 -5.32 9.38
C ASP A 110 -8.04 -4.66 8.09
N PHE A 111 -7.07 -3.75 8.21
CA PHE A 111 -6.39 -3.17 7.06
C PHE A 111 -5.69 -4.25 6.23
N ASP A 112 -4.97 -5.17 6.87
CA ASP A 112 -4.31 -6.28 6.16
C ASP A 112 -5.31 -7.21 5.48
N LEU A 113 -6.43 -7.53 6.13
CA LEU A 113 -7.51 -8.32 5.51
C LEU A 113 -8.08 -7.61 4.28
N LYS A 114 -8.46 -6.34 4.41
CA LYS A 114 -8.99 -5.54 3.28
C LYS A 114 -8.01 -5.43 2.11
N PHE A 115 -6.70 -5.29 2.40
CA PHE A 115 -5.68 -5.20 1.35
C PHE A 115 -5.23 -6.57 0.82
N LYS A 116 -5.31 -7.64 1.59
CA LYS A 116 -5.14 -9.01 1.10
C LYS A 116 -6.33 -9.46 0.27
N GLU A 117 -7.56 -9.10 0.69
CA GLU A 117 -8.78 -9.37 -0.09
C GLU A 117 -8.88 -8.51 -1.36
N HIS A 118 -8.33 -7.29 -1.37
CA HIS A 118 -8.13 -6.52 -2.60
C HIS A 118 -6.92 -7.00 -3.42
N GLY A 119 -6.14 -7.94 -2.90
CA GLY A 119 -5.09 -8.61 -3.63
C GLY A 119 -5.64 -9.50 -4.74
N PHE A 120 -6.63 -10.34 -4.43
CA PHE A 120 -7.23 -11.25 -5.40
C PHE A 120 -8.72 -11.48 -5.05
N PRO A 121 -9.68 -11.12 -5.93
CA PRO A 121 -11.10 -11.25 -5.64
C PRO A 121 -11.49 -12.72 -5.41
N ALA A 122 -12.29 -12.97 -4.38
CA ALA A 122 -12.79 -14.32 -4.09
C ALA A 122 -13.69 -14.88 -5.22
N ASP A 123 -14.34 -13.96 -5.97
CA ASP A 123 -15.21 -14.22 -7.11
C ASP A 123 -14.47 -14.12 -8.47
N ALA A 124 -13.13 -14.14 -8.46
CA ALA A 124 -12.36 -14.13 -9.69
C ALA A 124 -12.75 -15.30 -10.61
N PRO A 125 -12.86 -15.07 -11.93
CA PRO A 125 -13.13 -16.11 -12.88
C PRO A 125 -12.11 -17.26 -12.76
N VAL A 126 -12.62 -18.48 -12.80
CA VAL A 126 -11.78 -19.69 -12.81
C VAL A 126 -11.54 -20.09 -14.26
N PHE A 127 -10.31 -20.43 -14.59
CA PHE A 127 -9.91 -20.87 -15.93
C PHE A 127 -8.95 -22.06 -15.80
N ALA A 128 -9.21 -23.12 -16.55
CA ALA A 128 -8.33 -24.27 -16.67
C ALA A 128 -7.38 -24.07 -17.85
N PRO A 129 -6.13 -23.65 -17.63
CA PRO A 129 -5.19 -23.42 -18.71
C PRO A 129 -4.66 -24.73 -19.28
N ASP A 130 -4.36 -24.75 -20.58
CA ASP A 130 -3.55 -25.81 -21.16
C ASP A 130 -2.08 -25.60 -20.72
N LEU A 131 -1.65 -26.38 -19.75
CA LEU A 131 -0.30 -26.36 -19.21
C LEU A 131 0.59 -27.43 -19.83
N THR A 132 0.28 -27.92 -21.06
CA THR A 132 1.14 -28.85 -21.78
C THR A 132 2.47 -28.17 -22.09
N PRO A 133 3.60 -28.67 -21.54
CA PRO A 133 4.90 -28.04 -21.73
C PRO A 133 5.41 -28.25 -23.15
N ASP A 134 6.23 -27.32 -23.62
CA ASP A 134 6.97 -27.42 -24.86
C ASP A 134 8.17 -28.40 -24.73
N GLU A 135 8.98 -28.51 -25.78
CA GLU A 135 10.17 -29.38 -25.81
C GLU A 135 11.21 -29.03 -24.72
N ASN A 136 11.13 -27.83 -24.13
CA ASN A 136 11.98 -27.36 -23.04
C ASN A 136 11.34 -27.53 -21.65
N GLY A 137 10.15 -28.12 -21.56
CA GLY A 137 9.42 -28.29 -20.31
C GLY A 137 8.72 -27.03 -19.82
N LEU A 138 8.51 -26.02 -20.67
CA LEU A 138 7.95 -24.72 -20.33
C LEU A 138 6.62 -24.48 -21.03
N VAL A 139 5.79 -23.61 -20.43
CA VAL A 139 4.52 -23.14 -20.99
C VAL A 139 4.59 -21.66 -21.34
N TYR A 140 3.96 -21.27 -22.46
CA TYR A 140 4.00 -19.89 -22.94
C TYR A 140 2.90 -19.04 -22.28
N VAL A 141 3.29 -18.26 -21.26
CA VAL A 141 2.39 -17.44 -20.43
C VAL A 141 1.53 -16.48 -21.25
N ALA A 142 2.10 -15.82 -22.25
CA ALA A 142 1.36 -14.82 -23.02
C ALA A 142 0.16 -15.41 -23.77
N LYS A 143 0.25 -16.66 -24.24
CA LYS A 143 -0.89 -17.36 -24.86
C LYS A 143 -1.95 -17.71 -23.80
N ILE A 144 -1.52 -18.25 -22.67
CA ILE A 144 -2.43 -18.62 -21.57
C ILE A 144 -3.23 -17.39 -21.07
N LEU A 145 -2.59 -16.22 -20.95
CA LEU A 145 -3.27 -14.98 -20.54
C LEU A 145 -4.31 -14.50 -21.59
N VAL A 146 -4.06 -14.75 -22.86
CA VAL A 146 -5.03 -14.45 -23.94
C VAL A 146 -6.18 -15.44 -23.90
N ASP A 147 -5.91 -16.73 -23.78
CA ASP A 147 -6.91 -17.80 -23.71
C ASP A 147 -7.82 -17.63 -22.47
N ALA A 148 -7.26 -17.17 -21.35
CA ALA A 148 -8.00 -16.79 -20.13
C ALA A 148 -8.79 -15.46 -20.25
N GLY A 149 -8.69 -14.75 -21.37
CA GLY A 149 -9.41 -13.48 -21.61
C GLY A 149 -8.89 -12.27 -20.82
N VAL A 150 -7.76 -12.41 -20.10
CA VAL A 150 -7.18 -11.32 -19.30
C VAL A 150 -6.21 -10.44 -20.09
N ALA A 151 -5.78 -10.87 -21.26
CA ALA A 151 -5.07 -10.06 -22.24
C ALA A 151 -5.76 -10.18 -23.62
N GLY A 152 -5.76 -9.10 -24.40
CA GLY A 152 -6.38 -9.09 -25.74
C GLY A 152 -5.52 -9.74 -26.81
N THR A 153 -4.20 -9.67 -26.67
CA THR A 153 -3.22 -10.25 -27.60
C THR A 153 -1.95 -10.70 -26.87
N ALA A 154 -1.23 -11.64 -27.48
CA ALA A 154 0.07 -12.10 -26.94
C ALA A 154 1.11 -10.96 -26.88
N SER A 155 1.01 -9.97 -27.77
CA SER A 155 1.89 -8.79 -27.74
C SER A 155 1.57 -7.87 -26.56
N GLU A 156 0.31 -7.71 -26.22
CA GLU A 156 -0.14 -6.99 -25.03
C GLU A 156 0.32 -7.72 -23.76
N ALA A 157 0.09 -9.04 -23.69
CA ALA A 157 0.54 -9.85 -22.56
C ALA A 157 2.04 -9.73 -22.30
N ARG A 158 2.88 -9.79 -23.34
CA ARG A 158 4.33 -9.59 -23.20
C ARG A 158 4.68 -8.21 -22.65
N ARG A 159 4.06 -7.13 -23.17
CA ARG A 159 4.30 -5.79 -22.63
C ARG A 159 3.90 -5.66 -21.18
N LEU A 160 2.82 -6.32 -20.76
CA LEU A 160 2.38 -6.34 -19.37
C LEU A 160 3.35 -7.11 -18.48
N ILE A 161 3.90 -8.23 -18.95
CA ILE A 161 4.95 -8.98 -18.24
C ILE A 161 6.21 -8.11 -18.08
N ASP A 162 6.68 -7.49 -19.18
CA ASP A 162 7.88 -6.64 -19.17
C ASP A 162 7.76 -5.42 -18.25
N GLY A 163 6.53 -4.89 -18.13
CA GLY A 163 6.20 -3.78 -17.24
C GLY A 163 5.87 -4.19 -15.80
N GLY A 164 6.03 -5.46 -15.41
CA GLY A 164 5.67 -5.95 -14.07
C GLY A 164 4.17 -5.94 -13.77
N GLY A 165 3.34 -5.82 -14.82
CA GLY A 165 1.88 -5.77 -14.71
C GLY A 165 1.21 -7.14 -14.58
N VAL A 166 1.95 -8.24 -14.66
CA VAL A 166 1.45 -9.60 -14.45
C VAL A 166 2.01 -10.14 -13.15
N LYS A 167 1.12 -10.49 -12.22
CA LYS A 167 1.49 -11.10 -10.94
C LYS A 167 0.89 -12.50 -10.86
N VAL A 168 1.68 -13.42 -10.35
CA VAL A 168 1.31 -14.81 -10.08
C VAL A 168 1.46 -15.04 -8.58
N ASN A 169 0.39 -15.42 -7.89
CA ASN A 169 0.36 -15.56 -6.43
C ASN A 169 0.88 -14.33 -5.67
N GLY A 170 0.59 -13.12 -6.20
CA GLY A 170 1.01 -11.85 -5.62
C GLY A 170 2.39 -11.35 -6.04
N GLU A 171 3.23 -12.18 -6.65
CA GLU A 171 4.57 -11.83 -7.12
C GLU A 171 4.57 -11.46 -8.61
N ALA A 172 5.22 -10.34 -8.97
CA ALA A 172 5.34 -9.94 -10.36
C ALA A 172 6.26 -10.90 -11.14
N LEU A 173 5.81 -11.32 -12.32
CA LEU A 173 6.69 -12.06 -13.21
C LEU A 173 7.89 -11.22 -13.60
N THR A 174 9.05 -11.85 -13.60
CA THR A 174 10.30 -11.21 -14.05
C THR A 174 10.15 -10.73 -15.50
N PRO A 175 10.64 -9.52 -15.84
CA PRO A 175 10.65 -9.06 -17.21
C PRO A 175 11.26 -10.09 -18.18
N LYS A 176 10.60 -10.32 -19.32
CA LYS A 176 10.93 -11.34 -20.32
C LYS A 176 10.71 -12.80 -19.90
N ALA A 177 10.15 -13.07 -18.73
CA ALA A 177 9.71 -14.42 -18.35
C ALA A 177 8.42 -14.81 -19.10
N TYR A 178 8.52 -14.97 -20.41
CA TYR A 178 7.38 -15.36 -21.24
C TYR A 178 7.08 -16.86 -21.20
N ASN A 179 8.05 -17.67 -20.80
CA ASN A 179 7.95 -19.09 -20.63
C ASN A 179 8.31 -19.44 -19.19
N VAL A 180 7.45 -20.19 -18.52
CA VAL A 180 7.62 -20.61 -17.13
C VAL A 180 7.34 -22.10 -17.00
N ALA A 181 7.78 -22.73 -15.92
CA ALA A 181 7.42 -24.11 -15.60
C ALA A 181 5.91 -24.21 -15.34
N PRO A 182 5.22 -25.29 -15.76
CA PRO A 182 3.78 -25.45 -15.57
C PRO A 182 3.34 -25.28 -14.12
N GLU A 183 4.16 -25.71 -13.17
CA GLU A 183 3.90 -25.66 -11.72
C GLU A 183 3.74 -24.23 -11.20
N VAL A 184 4.32 -23.24 -11.87
CA VAL A 184 4.20 -21.83 -11.50
C VAL A 184 2.77 -21.32 -11.72
N LEU A 185 2.08 -21.91 -12.70
CA LEU A 185 0.73 -21.48 -13.09
C LEU A 185 -0.37 -22.44 -12.59
N ALA A 186 -0.04 -23.66 -12.24
CA ALA A 186 -1.01 -24.64 -11.74
C ALA A 186 -1.59 -24.18 -10.40
N GLY A 187 -2.91 -24.01 -10.32
CA GLY A 187 -3.60 -23.53 -9.12
C GLY A 187 -3.29 -22.07 -8.77
N ALA A 188 -2.67 -21.30 -9.67
CA ALA A 188 -2.20 -19.97 -9.35
C ALA A 188 -3.29 -18.89 -9.43
N GLU A 189 -3.15 -17.89 -8.60
CA GLU A 189 -3.91 -16.64 -8.66
C GLU A 189 -3.16 -15.63 -9.53
N VAL A 190 -3.74 -15.31 -10.70
CA VAL A 190 -3.09 -14.46 -11.70
C VAL A 190 -3.79 -13.11 -11.78
N GLN A 191 -3.04 -12.06 -11.51
CA GLN A 191 -3.47 -10.67 -11.67
C GLN A 191 -2.80 -10.05 -12.90
N VAL A 192 -3.60 -9.40 -13.75
CA VAL A 192 -3.13 -8.71 -14.95
C VAL A 192 -3.55 -7.24 -14.88
N GLY A 193 -2.58 -6.36 -14.70
CA GLY A 193 -2.81 -4.95 -14.43
C GLY A 193 -3.48 -4.74 -13.07
N LYS A 194 -4.30 -3.66 -12.97
CA LYS A 194 -4.96 -3.28 -11.71
C LYS A 194 -6.35 -3.89 -11.51
N LYS A 195 -6.96 -4.46 -12.57
CA LYS A 195 -8.40 -4.77 -12.55
C LYS A 195 -8.78 -6.15 -13.08
N LYS A 196 -7.85 -6.89 -13.67
CA LYS A 196 -8.15 -8.20 -14.24
C LYS A 196 -7.53 -9.28 -13.39
N PHE A 197 -8.34 -10.24 -13.02
CA PHE A 197 -7.97 -11.35 -12.14
C PHE A 197 -8.50 -12.65 -12.74
N VAL A 198 -7.75 -13.73 -12.61
CA VAL A 198 -8.17 -15.07 -13.01
C VAL A 198 -7.50 -16.11 -12.11
N ARG A 199 -8.25 -17.08 -11.62
CA ARG A 199 -7.72 -18.23 -10.89
C ARG A 199 -7.53 -19.38 -11.86
N PHE A 200 -6.35 -19.93 -11.91
CA PHE A 200 -6.06 -21.14 -12.67
C PHE A 200 -6.36 -22.39 -11.84
N GLU A 201 -6.91 -23.41 -12.47
CA GLU A 201 -7.13 -24.75 -11.88
C GLU A 201 -6.16 -25.79 -12.47
#